data_29afc27e96d1c6a134b9bd5e793f611a
#
_entry.id   29afc27e96d1c6a134b9bd5e793f611a
#
_cell.length_a   1.000
_cell.length_b   1.000
_cell.length_c   1.000
_cell.angle_alpha   90.00
_cell.angle_beta   90.00
_cell.angle_gamma   90.00
#
_symmetry.space_group_name_H-M   'P 1'
#
loop_
_entity.id
_entity.type
_entity.pdbx_description
1 polymer ?
#
loop_
_entity_poly.entity_id
_entity_poly.type
_entity_poly.pdbx_seq_one_letter_code
_entity_poly.pdbx_strand_id
1 'polypeptide(L)'
;MPPSNPYRFSCKNRMAFLILIAATQVPLANAETWIITDRNHPVQAQAQAHVRTILLDESERLEAKLSEGLPANQQQAIAIMQQRLKSSDAQRLQRDLALAQQNLVDAWSMGVTKVPAVVVDRKFVVYGETDATAAEHRIAQWRVAYRYRNESGQGDAP
;
A
#
# COMPACT_ATOMS: atom_id res chain seq x y z
N MET A 1 6.78 -40.50 82.25
CA MET A 1 6.39 -41.41 81.19
C MET A 1 5.78 -40.60 80.04
N PRO A 2 6.35 -40.63 78.84
CA PRO A 2 5.87 -39.91 77.64
C PRO A 2 4.80 -40.69 76.90
N PRO A 3 4.19 -40.11 75.94
CA PRO A 3 4.64 -40.51 74.63
C PRO A 3 4.77 -39.36 73.60
N SER A 4 5.71 -39.60 72.78
CA SER A 4 6.06 -39.04 71.50
C SER A 4 4.93 -39.00 70.45
N ASN A 5 4.86 -37.93 69.70
CA ASN A 5 4.18 -37.97 68.40
C ASN A 5 4.94 -37.15 67.34
N PRO A 6 5.45 -37.78 66.33
CA PRO A 6 6.06 -37.08 65.18
C PRO A 6 5.16 -37.19 63.95
N TYR A 7 4.40 -36.18 63.67
CA TYR A 7 3.88 -36.06 62.33
C TYR A 7 4.64 -34.97 61.55
N ARG A 8 5.70 -35.43 60.91
CA ARG A 8 6.38 -34.67 59.84
C ARG A 8 5.53 -34.77 58.62
N PHE A 9 4.78 -33.72 58.26
CA PHE A 9 4.25 -33.54 56.94
C PHE A 9 5.31 -32.86 56.11
N SER A 10 5.96 -33.64 55.23
CA SER A 10 6.82 -33.18 54.17
C SER A 10 5.94 -32.65 53.06
N CYS A 11 5.78 -31.35 53.02
CA CYS A 11 5.12 -30.67 51.90
C CYS A 11 6.13 -30.54 50.73
N LYS A 12 6.13 -31.53 49.83
CA LYS A 12 6.85 -31.44 48.58
C LYS A 12 6.19 -30.37 47.71
N ASN A 13 6.79 -29.20 47.72
CA ASN A 13 6.44 -28.06 46.91
C ASN A 13 6.69 -28.43 45.44
N ARG A 14 5.64 -28.89 44.74
CA ARG A 14 5.62 -29.05 43.30
C ARG A 14 5.37 -27.68 42.69
N MET A 15 6.45 -26.93 42.52
CA MET A 15 6.47 -25.68 41.79
C MET A 15 6.27 -26.03 40.31
N ALA A 16 5.00 -25.99 39.89
CA ALA A 16 4.63 -26.10 38.48
C ALA A 16 5.10 -24.84 37.80
N PHE A 17 6.19 -24.94 37.04
CA PHE A 17 6.72 -23.91 36.19
C PHE A 17 5.79 -23.81 34.96
N LEU A 18 4.81 -22.93 35.03
CA LEU A 18 3.97 -22.55 33.92
C LEU A 18 4.82 -21.71 32.94
N ILE A 19 5.42 -22.35 31.94
CA ILE A 19 6.06 -21.67 30.82
C ILE A 19 4.96 -21.03 29.98
N LEU A 20 4.74 -19.75 30.22
CA LEU A 20 3.89 -18.91 29.40
C LEU A 20 4.61 -18.66 28.03
N ILE A 21 4.32 -19.50 27.05
CA ILE A 21 4.77 -19.27 25.67
C ILE A 21 3.96 -18.08 25.14
N ALA A 22 4.53 -16.88 25.26
CA ALA A 22 4.03 -15.71 24.57
C ALA A 22 4.23 -15.95 23.07
N ALA A 23 3.16 -16.38 22.38
CA ALA A 23 3.13 -16.43 20.94
C ALA A 23 3.27 -14.98 20.43
N THR A 24 4.48 -14.58 20.09
CA THR A 24 4.73 -13.35 19.35
C THR A 24 4.10 -13.52 17.98
N GLN A 25 2.90 -12.99 17.80
CA GLN A 25 2.29 -12.83 16.49
C GLN A 25 3.13 -11.81 15.74
N VAL A 26 4.03 -12.30 14.90
CA VAL A 26 4.71 -11.46 13.91
C VAL A 26 3.61 -11.01 12.96
N PRO A 27 3.30 -9.71 12.88
CA PRO A 27 2.37 -9.24 11.87
C PRO A 27 2.95 -9.66 10.53
N LEU A 28 2.21 -10.44 9.75
CA LEU A 28 2.48 -10.65 8.34
C LEU A 28 2.45 -9.25 7.72
N ALA A 29 3.62 -8.69 7.45
CA ALA A 29 3.74 -7.47 6.68
C ALA A 29 3.15 -7.79 5.31
N ASN A 30 1.89 -7.45 5.11
CA ASN A 30 1.30 -7.49 3.79
C ASN A 30 2.11 -6.52 2.94
N ALA A 31 2.79 -7.04 1.92
CA ALA A 31 3.48 -6.22 0.95
C ALA A 31 2.47 -5.23 0.37
N GLU A 32 2.71 -3.94 0.55
CA GLU A 32 1.87 -2.91 -0.04
C GLU A 32 2.21 -2.84 -1.53
N THR A 33 1.26 -3.22 -2.39
CA THR A 33 1.44 -3.20 -3.84
C THR A 33 0.64 -2.07 -4.46
N TRP A 34 1.30 -1.27 -5.31
CA TRP A 34 0.73 -0.11 -5.97
C TRP A 34 0.79 -0.30 -7.48
N ILE A 35 -0.35 -0.19 -8.16
CA ILE A 35 -0.42 -0.13 -9.62
C ILE A 35 -0.54 1.33 -10.02
N ILE A 36 0.46 1.85 -10.73
CA ILE A 36 0.52 3.23 -11.21
C ILE A 36 0.31 3.19 -12.71
N THR A 37 -0.78 3.77 -13.16
CA THR A 37 -1.23 3.67 -14.54
C THR A 37 -2.03 4.92 -14.98
N ASP A 38 -2.56 4.89 -16.18
CA ASP A 38 -3.50 5.86 -16.75
C ASP A 38 -4.66 5.12 -17.42
N ARG A 39 -5.60 5.85 -17.99
CA ARG A 39 -6.76 5.26 -18.70
C ARG A 39 -6.43 4.54 -19.98
N ASN A 40 -5.28 4.84 -20.58
CA ASN A 40 -4.83 4.19 -21.81
C ASN A 40 -4.28 2.79 -21.52
N HIS A 41 -3.94 2.53 -20.25
CA HIS A 41 -3.40 1.26 -19.77
C HIS A 41 -4.28 0.71 -18.64
N PRO A 42 -5.49 0.21 -18.93
CA PRO A 42 -6.43 -0.23 -17.91
C PRO A 42 -5.89 -1.42 -17.13
N VAL A 43 -6.14 -1.41 -15.82
CA VAL A 43 -5.78 -2.53 -14.93
C VAL A 43 -6.70 -3.71 -15.24
N GLN A 44 -6.11 -4.88 -15.53
CA GLN A 44 -6.86 -6.11 -15.78
C GLN A 44 -7.13 -6.91 -14.49
N ALA A 45 -6.48 -6.57 -13.39
CA ALA A 45 -6.52 -7.32 -12.16
C ALA A 45 -7.82 -7.09 -11.37
N GLN A 46 -8.32 -8.16 -10.77
CA GLN A 46 -9.37 -8.09 -9.77
C GLN A 46 -8.90 -7.27 -8.57
N ALA A 47 -9.79 -6.47 -7.99
CA ALA A 47 -9.50 -5.68 -6.80
C ALA A 47 -9.03 -6.60 -5.66
N GLN A 48 -7.75 -6.53 -5.33
CA GLN A 48 -7.15 -7.24 -4.20
C GLN A 48 -7.01 -6.25 -3.04
N ALA A 49 -7.33 -6.70 -1.83
CA ALA A 49 -7.39 -5.83 -0.65
C ALA A 49 -6.05 -5.12 -0.30
N HIS A 50 -4.92 -5.69 -0.76
CA HIS A 50 -3.57 -5.14 -0.53
C HIS A 50 -3.02 -4.34 -1.72
N VAL A 51 -3.80 -4.19 -2.80
CA VAL A 51 -3.39 -3.50 -4.03
C VAL A 51 -4.07 -2.15 -4.11
N ARG A 52 -3.29 -1.08 -4.19
CA ARG A 52 -3.76 0.28 -4.44
C ARG A 52 -3.50 0.67 -5.90
N THR A 53 -4.52 1.15 -6.59
CA THR A 53 -4.37 1.67 -7.95
C THR A 53 -4.34 3.18 -7.94
N ILE A 54 -3.36 3.77 -8.63
CA ILE A 54 -3.21 5.20 -8.89
C ILE A 54 -3.38 5.44 -10.38
N LEU A 55 -4.34 6.31 -10.73
CA LEU A 55 -4.52 6.84 -12.08
C LEU A 55 -3.87 8.23 -12.13
N LEU A 56 -2.82 8.39 -12.93
CA LEU A 56 -2.08 9.65 -13.03
C LEU A 56 -2.86 10.76 -13.76
N ASP A 57 -3.79 10.39 -14.62
CA ASP A 57 -4.68 11.30 -15.39
C ASP A 57 -5.99 11.65 -14.64
N GLU A 58 -6.13 11.23 -13.38
CA GLU A 58 -7.38 11.44 -12.63
C GLU A 58 -7.58 12.91 -12.24
N SER A 59 -6.51 13.64 -11.86
CA SER A 59 -6.60 15.06 -11.54
C SER A 59 -7.10 15.88 -12.74
N GLU A 60 -6.53 15.63 -13.90
CA GLU A 60 -6.92 16.29 -15.17
C GLU A 60 -8.40 16.06 -15.50
N ARG A 61 -8.89 14.83 -15.31
CA ARG A 61 -10.29 14.49 -15.51
C ARG A 61 -11.22 15.21 -14.54
N LEU A 62 -10.83 15.28 -13.27
CA LEU A 62 -11.64 15.96 -12.24
C LEU A 62 -11.69 17.46 -12.48
N GLU A 63 -10.58 18.07 -12.91
CA GLU A 63 -10.52 19.48 -13.31
C GLU A 63 -11.39 19.76 -14.54
N ALA A 64 -11.33 18.91 -15.56
CA ALA A 64 -12.19 19.00 -16.73
C ALA A 64 -13.68 18.92 -16.35
N LYS A 65 -14.04 18.01 -15.44
CA LYS A 65 -15.40 17.88 -14.92
C LYS A 65 -15.86 19.13 -14.16
N LEU A 66 -14.95 19.77 -13.42
CA LEU A 66 -15.24 21.02 -12.70
C LEU A 66 -15.56 22.16 -13.69
N SER A 67 -14.86 22.18 -14.83
CA SER A 67 -14.96 23.21 -15.87
C SER A 67 -16.04 22.91 -16.93
N GLU A 68 -16.65 21.74 -16.88
CA GLU A 68 -17.62 21.29 -17.87
C GLU A 68 -18.83 22.24 -17.98
N GLY A 69 -19.21 22.62 -19.23
CA GLY A 69 -20.37 23.45 -19.51
C GLY A 69 -20.27 24.92 -19.03
N LEU A 70 -19.06 25.40 -18.74
CA LEU A 70 -18.87 26.83 -18.47
C LEU A 70 -19.01 27.64 -19.77
N PRO A 71 -19.73 28.79 -19.75
CA PRO A 71 -19.86 29.65 -20.92
C PRO A 71 -18.53 30.35 -21.23
N ALA A 72 -18.38 30.77 -22.51
CA ALA A 72 -17.22 31.53 -22.95
C ALA A 72 -17.14 32.94 -22.33
N ASN A 73 -18.27 33.49 -21.87
CA ASN A 73 -18.28 34.75 -21.14
C ASN A 73 -17.73 34.60 -19.75
N GLN A 74 -16.62 35.26 -19.45
CA GLN A 74 -15.89 35.15 -18.20
C GLN A 74 -16.75 35.49 -16.97
N GLN A 75 -17.55 36.55 -17.01
CA GLN A 75 -18.37 36.97 -15.85
C GLN A 75 -19.45 35.95 -15.52
N GLN A 76 -20.09 35.39 -16.56
CA GLN A 76 -21.07 34.31 -16.39
C GLN A 76 -20.41 33.03 -15.89
N ALA A 77 -19.24 32.69 -16.45
CA ALA A 77 -18.48 31.52 -16.00
C ALA A 77 -18.09 31.61 -14.51
N ILE A 78 -17.64 32.78 -14.07
CA ILE A 78 -17.30 33.03 -12.64
C ILE A 78 -18.54 32.85 -11.75
N ALA A 79 -19.69 33.44 -12.13
CA ALA A 79 -20.91 33.34 -11.35
C ALA A 79 -21.39 31.86 -11.22
N ILE A 80 -21.37 31.13 -12.31
CA ILE A 80 -21.72 29.70 -12.33
C ILE A 80 -20.73 28.89 -11.48
N MET A 81 -19.43 29.15 -11.60
CA MET A 81 -18.41 28.47 -10.82
C MET A 81 -18.58 28.73 -9.33
N GLN A 82 -18.81 29.96 -8.91
CA GLN A 82 -19.07 30.32 -7.52
C GLN A 82 -20.30 29.59 -6.93
N GLN A 83 -21.36 29.48 -7.73
CA GLN A 83 -22.56 28.73 -7.34
C GLN A 83 -22.26 27.23 -7.26
N ARG A 84 -21.54 26.67 -8.24
CA ARG A 84 -21.15 25.26 -8.31
C ARG A 84 -20.29 24.86 -7.09
N LEU A 85 -19.31 25.68 -6.72
CA LEU A 85 -18.41 25.42 -5.59
C LEU A 85 -19.10 25.37 -4.22
N LYS A 86 -20.31 25.90 -4.10
CA LYS A 86 -21.11 25.83 -2.87
C LYS A 86 -21.91 24.53 -2.76
N SER A 87 -21.98 23.72 -3.82
CA SER A 87 -22.74 22.47 -3.81
C SER A 87 -22.01 21.34 -3.08
N SER A 88 -22.76 20.36 -2.59
CA SER A 88 -22.20 19.12 -2.01
C SER A 88 -21.36 18.33 -3.01
N ASP A 89 -21.76 18.36 -4.28
CA ASP A 89 -21.04 17.65 -5.35
C ASP A 89 -19.66 18.29 -5.61
N ALA A 90 -19.57 19.62 -5.59
CA ALA A 90 -18.28 20.30 -5.72
C ALA A 90 -17.38 20.04 -4.51
N GLN A 91 -17.92 19.98 -3.29
CA GLN A 91 -17.13 19.62 -2.12
C GLN A 91 -16.58 18.19 -2.21
N ARG A 92 -17.34 17.25 -2.78
CA ARG A 92 -16.87 15.91 -3.06
C ARG A 92 -15.76 15.92 -4.10
N LEU A 93 -15.99 16.62 -5.22
CA LEU A 93 -15.03 16.76 -6.30
C LEU A 93 -13.70 17.39 -5.84
N GLN A 94 -13.76 18.40 -4.95
CA GLN A 94 -12.56 18.98 -4.34
C GLN A 94 -11.75 17.96 -3.51
N ARG A 95 -12.43 17.12 -2.72
CA ARG A 95 -11.76 16.04 -1.96
C ARG A 95 -11.12 15.02 -2.91
N ASP A 96 -11.84 14.62 -3.95
CA ASP A 96 -11.36 13.66 -4.93
C ASP A 96 -10.15 14.23 -5.69
N LEU A 97 -10.18 15.51 -6.04
CA LEU A 97 -9.05 16.20 -6.67
C LEU A 97 -7.83 16.26 -5.75
N ALA A 98 -8.02 16.60 -4.48
CA ALA A 98 -6.93 16.62 -3.50
C ALA A 98 -6.30 15.22 -3.35
N LEU A 99 -7.12 14.17 -3.34
CA LEU A 99 -6.65 12.79 -3.29
C LEU A 99 -5.89 12.41 -4.58
N ALA A 100 -6.39 12.80 -5.75
CA ALA A 100 -5.72 12.54 -7.02
C ALA A 100 -4.34 13.23 -7.09
N GLN A 101 -4.24 14.45 -6.62
CA GLN A 101 -2.96 15.19 -6.53
C GLN A 101 -2.00 14.53 -5.53
N GLN A 102 -2.49 14.07 -4.37
CA GLN A 102 -1.67 13.33 -3.43
C GLN A 102 -1.16 12.00 -4.03
N ASN A 103 -2.00 11.29 -4.76
CA ASN A 103 -1.62 10.06 -5.46
C ASN A 103 -0.48 10.30 -6.48
N LEU A 104 -0.51 11.44 -7.18
CA LEU A 104 0.56 11.83 -8.10
C LEU A 104 1.87 12.07 -7.37
N VAL A 105 1.82 12.77 -6.23
CA VAL A 105 3.01 12.99 -5.37
C VAL A 105 3.55 11.66 -4.84
N ASP A 106 2.66 10.76 -4.40
CA ASP A 106 3.04 9.43 -3.92
C ASP A 106 3.76 8.64 -5.01
N ALA A 107 3.23 8.62 -6.25
CA ALA A 107 3.85 7.95 -7.40
C ALA A 107 5.26 8.49 -7.69
N TRP A 108 5.43 9.81 -7.69
CA TRP A 108 6.73 10.44 -7.90
C TRP A 108 7.72 10.14 -6.76
N SER A 109 7.25 10.12 -5.52
CA SER A 109 8.09 9.81 -4.35
C SER A 109 8.65 8.37 -4.38
N MET A 110 7.96 7.47 -5.08
CA MET A 110 8.41 6.09 -5.32
C MET A 110 9.36 5.96 -6.53
N GLY A 111 9.72 7.07 -7.19
CA GLY A 111 10.64 7.09 -8.33
C GLY A 111 10.07 6.54 -9.63
N VAL A 112 8.73 6.48 -9.78
CA VAL A 112 8.10 6.00 -11.00
C VAL A 112 8.20 7.06 -12.09
N THR A 113 8.87 6.72 -13.20
CA THR A 113 9.12 7.61 -14.33
C THR A 113 8.34 7.27 -15.59
N LYS A 114 7.72 6.09 -15.63
CA LYS A 114 6.96 5.58 -16.77
C LYS A 114 5.74 4.81 -16.29
N VAL A 115 4.66 4.81 -17.05
CA VAL A 115 3.45 4.02 -16.82
C VAL A 115 3.18 3.11 -18.03
N PRO A 116 2.52 1.97 -17.80
CA PRO A 116 2.12 1.42 -16.52
C PRO A 116 3.31 0.90 -15.70
N ALA A 117 3.17 0.90 -14.36
CA ALA A 117 4.16 0.35 -13.45
C ALA A 117 3.50 -0.25 -12.21
N VAL A 118 4.09 -1.32 -11.68
CA VAL A 118 3.71 -1.88 -10.38
C VAL A 118 4.86 -1.68 -9.41
N VAL A 119 4.55 -1.10 -8.25
CA VAL A 119 5.50 -0.88 -7.15
C VAL A 119 5.16 -1.79 -5.99
N VAL A 120 6.13 -2.56 -5.51
CA VAL A 120 5.99 -3.46 -4.36
C VAL A 120 6.90 -3.00 -3.22
N ASP A 121 6.36 -2.95 -2.01
CA ASP A 121 7.06 -2.53 -0.79
C ASP A 121 7.66 -1.11 -0.92
N ARG A 122 7.11 -0.22 -1.78
CA ARG A 122 7.63 1.12 -2.10
C ARG A 122 9.12 1.13 -2.54
N LYS A 123 9.63 0.00 -2.98
CA LYS A 123 11.06 -0.21 -3.26
C LYS A 123 11.32 -0.86 -4.62
N PHE A 124 10.48 -1.78 -5.04
CA PHE A 124 10.68 -2.52 -6.28
C PHE A 124 9.69 -2.05 -7.32
N VAL A 125 10.16 -1.70 -8.51
CA VAL A 125 9.33 -1.20 -9.60
C VAL A 125 9.42 -2.16 -10.79
N VAL A 126 8.26 -2.59 -11.29
CA VAL A 126 8.14 -3.38 -12.53
C VAL A 126 7.39 -2.53 -13.54
N TYR A 127 8.07 -2.10 -14.58
CA TYR A 127 7.50 -1.31 -15.67
C TYR A 127 6.81 -2.19 -16.72
N GLY A 128 5.78 -1.62 -17.36
CA GLY A 128 5.04 -2.29 -18.43
C GLY A 128 4.07 -3.37 -17.93
N GLU A 129 3.81 -3.42 -16.63
CA GLU A 129 2.93 -4.39 -16.00
C GLU A 129 1.73 -3.70 -15.35
N THR A 130 0.54 -4.31 -15.48
CA THR A 130 -0.71 -3.87 -14.85
C THR A 130 -1.30 -4.94 -13.93
N ASP A 131 -0.68 -6.11 -13.86
CA ASP A 131 -1.05 -7.19 -12.94
C ASP A 131 -0.12 -7.22 -11.73
N ALA A 132 -0.68 -6.94 -10.56
CA ALA A 132 0.05 -6.96 -9.29
C ALA A 132 0.68 -8.33 -9.00
N THR A 133 -0.06 -9.42 -9.23
CA THR A 133 0.41 -10.79 -8.97
C THR A 133 1.59 -11.15 -9.86
N ALA A 134 1.53 -10.80 -11.14
CA ALA A 134 2.63 -11.02 -12.08
C ALA A 134 3.88 -10.24 -11.66
N ALA A 135 3.73 -8.99 -11.24
CA ALA A 135 4.83 -8.16 -10.77
C ALA A 135 5.44 -8.71 -9.48
N GLU A 136 4.64 -9.08 -8.49
CA GLU A 136 5.10 -9.69 -7.23
C GLU A 136 5.88 -10.97 -7.49
N HIS A 137 5.40 -11.80 -8.40
CA HIS A 137 6.09 -13.03 -8.78
C HIS A 137 7.46 -12.75 -9.43
N ARG A 138 7.55 -11.78 -10.34
CA ARG A 138 8.84 -11.37 -10.96
C ARG A 138 9.82 -10.86 -9.91
N ILE A 139 9.35 -10.05 -8.96
CA ILE A 139 10.18 -9.54 -7.86
C ILE A 139 10.65 -10.68 -6.95
N ALA A 140 9.78 -11.64 -6.63
CA ALA A 140 10.15 -12.80 -5.83
C ALA A 140 11.23 -13.64 -6.52
N GLN A 141 11.10 -13.90 -7.81
CA GLN A 141 12.13 -14.60 -8.60
C GLN A 141 13.45 -13.84 -8.60
N TRP A 142 13.41 -12.52 -8.82
CA TRP A 142 14.60 -11.68 -8.79
C TRP A 142 15.28 -11.70 -7.42
N ARG A 143 14.54 -11.62 -6.33
CA ARG A 143 15.08 -11.70 -4.96
C ARG A 143 15.83 -13.01 -4.70
N VAL A 144 15.31 -14.14 -5.18
CA VAL A 144 15.96 -15.46 -5.08
C VAL A 144 17.25 -15.48 -5.89
N ALA A 145 17.20 -15.07 -7.15
CA ALA A 145 18.37 -15.05 -8.04
C ALA A 145 19.47 -14.12 -7.53
N TYR A 146 19.10 -12.95 -7.01
CA TYR A 146 20.04 -11.97 -6.44
C TYR A 146 20.75 -12.51 -5.20
N ARG A 147 20.01 -13.18 -4.31
CA ARG A 147 20.58 -13.82 -3.12
C ARG A 147 21.58 -14.91 -3.50
N TYR A 148 21.20 -15.78 -4.43
CA TYR A 148 22.06 -16.85 -4.90
C TYR A 148 23.38 -16.34 -5.50
N ARG A 149 23.32 -15.26 -6.29
CA ARG A 149 24.50 -14.62 -6.88
C ARG A 149 25.45 -14.07 -5.82
N ASN A 150 24.92 -13.41 -4.79
CA ASN A 150 25.74 -12.85 -3.71
C ASN A 150 26.37 -13.93 -2.83
N GLU A 151 25.65 -15.04 -2.57
CA GLU A 151 26.17 -16.18 -1.80
C GLU A 151 27.21 -16.98 -2.57
N SER A 152 27.12 -17.05 -3.91
CA SER A 152 28.10 -17.76 -4.76
C SER A 152 29.36 -16.94 -5.06
N GLY A 153 29.50 -15.73 -4.54
CA GLY A 153 30.66 -14.88 -4.74
C GLY A 153 30.83 -14.31 -6.17
N GLN A 154 29.80 -14.46 -7.01
CA GLN A 154 29.72 -13.88 -8.36
C GLN A 154 29.09 -12.47 -8.39
N GLY A 155 29.09 -11.76 -7.25
CA GLY A 155 28.73 -10.36 -7.18
C GLY A 155 29.77 -9.55 -7.92
N ASP A 156 29.31 -8.77 -8.90
CA ASP A 156 30.11 -7.91 -9.76
C ASP A 156 31.16 -7.13 -8.98
N ALA A 157 32.42 -7.39 -9.31
CA ALA A 157 33.44 -6.35 -9.17
C ALA A 157 33.10 -5.24 -10.19
N PRO A 158 33.25 -3.95 -9.82
CA PRO A 158 32.93 -2.81 -10.65
C PRO A 158 33.72 -2.75 -11.94
#